data_536502989c3fb0e56eb50c2223191087
#
_entry.id   536502989c3fb0e56eb50c2223191087
#
_cell.length_a   1.000
_cell.length_b   1.000
_cell.length_c   1.000
_cell.angle_alpha   90.00
_cell.angle_beta   90.00
_cell.angle_gamma   90.00
#
_symmetry.space_group_name_H-M   'P 1'
#
loop_
_entity.id
_entity.type
_entity.pdbx_description
1 polymer ?
#
loop_
_entity_poly.entity_id
_entity_poly.type
_entity_poly.pdbx_seq_one_letter_code
_entity_poly.pdbx_strand_id
1 'polypeptide(L)'
;MEAAADRTPLMLIHGAWLSSGSWENFAGYFEERGYDVSAPEWPRKEGDVARLREDADEIEGLGLTEIVDHYEEQIDALDQPPVLIGHSFGGLIVELLLDRGMGRAGVALSPAPPKGILVLPFSSLKAASPALAHPSRWHGLVPLTLEEFTYGFVNTFSPEDAKAAYEKYAVPETGQIFYEAGFANFHLHPPTEVHFKSDNRAPLLIVGAEKDHTVPASLSHKQYEKYARSDARTDYMEFPDRPHLMMVGKGWEEIASGVDGWLDSVLALSGAHRGDA
;
A
#
# COMPACT_ATOMS: atom_id res chain seq x y z
N MET A 1 -13.11 -24.28 22.97
CA MET A 1 -13.24 -22.91 22.48
C MET A 1 -12.18 -22.11 23.22
N GLU A 2 -10.95 -22.22 22.76
CA GLU A 2 -9.81 -21.46 23.28
C GLU A 2 -9.79 -20.11 22.54
N ALA A 3 -9.56 -19.05 23.26
CA ALA A 3 -9.87 -17.69 23.00
C ALA A 3 -9.36 -17.14 21.64
N ALA A 4 -10.27 -16.56 20.87
CA ALA A 4 -9.96 -15.61 19.78
C ALA A 4 -9.38 -14.26 20.29
N ALA A 5 -9.08 -14.17 21.60
CA ALA A 5 -8.75 -12.91 22.29
C ALA A 5 -7.25 -12.53 22.28
N ASP A 6 -6.36 -13.27 21.59
CA ASP A 6 -4.91 -13.02 21.70
C ASP A 6 -4.17 -12.97 20.35
N ARG A 7 -4.91 -12.93 19.24
CA ARG A 7 -4.26 -12.78 17.92
C ARG A 7 -3.92 -11.32 17.67
N THR A 8 -2.72 -11.09 17.14
CA THR A 8 -2.31 -9.73 16.70
C THR A 8 -3.14 -9.32 15.48
N PRO A 9 -3.87 -8.20 15.51
CA PRO A 9 -4.55 -7.68 14.34
C PRO A 9 -3.55 -7.33 13.25
N LEU A 10 -3.88 -7.66 11.99
CA LEU A 10 -3.11 -7.31 10.81
C LEU A 10 -4.07 -6.74 9.76
N MET A 11 -3.85 -5.51 9.35
CA MET A 11 -4.68 -4.80 8.37
C MET A 11 -3.94 -4.66 7.05
N LEU A 12 -4.57 -5.15 5.97
CA LEU A 12 -4.07 -5.09 4.60
C LEU A 12 -4.73 -3.93 3.85
N ILE A 13 -3.93 -3.01 3.30
CA ILE A 13 -4.40 -1.78 2.65
C ILE A 13 -4.05 -1.81 1.17
N HIS A 14 -5.06 -1.95 0.29
CA HIS A 14 -4.84 -2.06 -1.15
C HIS A 14 -4.41 -0.72 -1.79
N GLY A 15 -3.82 -0.82 -2.98
CA GLY A 15 -3.43 0.33 -3.79
C GLY A 15 -4.55 0.82 -4.72
N ALA A 16 -4.24 1.89 -5.46
CA ALA A 16 -5.12 2.39 -6.50
C ALA A 16 -5.35 1.35 -7.60
N TRP A 17 -6.51 1.43 -8.26
CA TRP A 17 -7.00 0.52 -9.30
C TRP A 17 -7.22 -0.93 -8.86
N LEU A 18 -7.15 -1.19 -7.56
CA LEU A 18 -7.31 -2.50 -6.94
C LEU A 18 -8.45 -2.47 -5.90
N SER A 19 -8.77 -3.65 -5.39
CA SER A 19 -9.66 -3.88 -4.26
C SER A 19 -8.98 -4.78 -3.23
N SER A 20 -9.63 -5.02 -2.10
CA SER A 20 -9.18 -5.95 -1.06
C SER A 20 -8.91 -7.36 -1.60
N GLY A 21 -9.60 -7.78 -2.68
CA GLY A 21 -9.38 -9.07 -3.33
C GLY A 21 -7.94 -9.31 -3.81
N SER A 22 -7.15 -8.24 -4.02
CA SER A 22 -5.71 -8.36 -4.35
C SER A 22 -4.86 -8.94 -3.22
N TRP A 23 -5.39 -8.99 -2.01
CA TRP A 23 -4.73 -9.50 -0.81
C TRP A 23 -5.00 -10.97 -0.48
N GLU A 24 -5.80 -11.69 -1.28
CA GLU A 24 -6.24 -13.07 -0.97
C GLU A 24 -5.10 -14.00 -0.55
N ASN A 25 -3.94 -13.92 -1.23
CA ASN A 25 -2.78 -14.75 -0.93
C ASN A 25 -2.14 -14.37 0.42
N PHE A 26 -1.93 -13.07 0.64
CA PHE A 26 -1.33 -12.56 1.87
C PHE A 26 -2.25 -12.79 3.07
N ALA A 27 -3.55 -12.59 2.90
CA ALA A 27 -4.52 -12.84 3.96
C ALA A 27 -4.43 -14.28 4.46
N GLY A 28 -4.55 -15.26 3.56
CA GLY A 28 -4.42 -16.68 3.92
C GLY A 28 -3.07 -17.01 4.55
N TYR A 29 -1.97 -16.45 4.02
CA TYR A 29 -0.62 -16.67 4.54
C TYR A 29 -0.48 -16.20 6.00
N PHE A 30 -0.97 -15.01 6.34
CA PHE A 30 -0.85 -14.46 7.70
C PHE A 30 -1.90 -15.03 8.66
N GLU A 31 -3.10 -15.40 8.19
CA GLU A 31 -4.09 -16.14 8.99
C GLU A 31 -3.54 -17.48 9.48
N GLU A 32 -2.85 -18.24 8.60
CA GLU A 32 -2.17 -19.51 8.96
C GLU A 32 -1.06 -19.31 10.01
N ARG A 33 -0.51 -18.09 10.13
CA ARG A 33 0.51 -17.71 11.12
C ARG A 33 -0.05 -17.13 12.40
N GLY A 34 -1.38 -17.12 12.53
CA GLY A 34 -2.05 -16.74 13.75
C GLY A 34 -2.34 -15.25 13.90
N TYR A 35 -2.23 -14.46 12.83
CA TYR A 35 -2.73 -13.09 12.82
C TYR A 35 -4.27 -13.07 12.70
N ASP A 36 -4.87 -12.01 13.23
CA ASP A 36 -6.27 -11.65 12.95
C ASP A 36 -6.30 -10.68 11.77
N VAL A 37 -6.52 -11.22 10.56
CA VAL A 37 -6.32 -10.48 9.31
C VAL A 37 -7.60 -9.80 8.87
N SER A 38 -7.50 -8.53 8.55
CA SER A 38 -8.55 -7.75 7.89
C SER A 38 -8.00 -7.07 6.63
N ALA A 39 -8.84 -6.93 5.62
CA ALA A 39 -8.53 -6.21 4.38
C ALA A 39 -9.70 -5.29 4.02
N PRO A 40 -9.91 -4.19 4.76
CA PRO A 40 -11.01 -3.28 4.46
C PRO A 40 -10.80 -2.55 3.14
N GLU A 41 -11.91 -2.31 2.43
CA GLU A 41 -11.91 -1.48 1.23
C GLU A 41 -11.70 0.01 1.59
N TRP A 42 -11.30 0.81 0.61
CA TRP A 42 -11.39 2.26 0.70
C TRP A 42 -12.86 2.68 0.85
N PRO A 43 -13.14 3.84 1.46
CA PRO A 43 -14.51 4.31 1.57
C PRO A 43 -15.18 4.39 0.19
N ARG A 44 -16.46 4.11 0.12
CA ARG A 44 -17.28 4.07 -1.11
C ARG A 44 -16.90 2.96 -2.10
N LYS A 45 -15.98 2.05 -1.74
CA LYS A 45 -15.61 0.88 -2.55
C LYS A 45 -16.19 -0.38 -1.91
N GLU A 46 -17.48 -0.62 -2.09
CA GLU A 46 -18.16 -1.76 -1.50
C GLU A 46 -18.54 -2.80 -2.55
N GLY A 47 -18.21 -4.05 -2.28
CA GLY A 47 -18.62 -5.19 -3.10
C GLY A 47 -17.48 -5.86 -3.87
N ASP A 48 -17.84 -6.73 -4.80
CA ASP A 48 -16.87 -7.41 -5.66
C ASP A 48 -16.44 -6.55 -6.86
N VAL A 49 -15.45 -7.03 -7.60
CA VAL A 49 -14.87 -6.30 -8.76
C VAL A 49 -15.94 -5.96 -9.83
N ALA A 50 -16.96 -6.78 -9.99
CA ALA A 50 -18.04 -6.52 -10.97
C ALA A 50 -18.86 -5.30 -10.53
N ARG A 51 -19.26 -5.26 -9.26
CA ARG A 51 -19.97 -4.13 -8.67
C ARG A 51 -19.11 -2.86 -8.65
N LEU A 52 -17.84 -2.94 -8.25
CA LEU A 52 -16.92 -1.81 -8.24
C LEU A 52 -16.68 -1.20 -9.63
N ARG A 53 -16.89 -1.97 -10.70
CA ARG A 53 -16.86 -1.47 -12.07
C ARG A 53 -18.19 -0.83 -12.49
N GLU A 54 -19.31 -1.35 -12.01
CA GLU A 54 -20.65 -0.85 -12.31
C GLU A 54 -20.94 0.46 -11.57
N ASP A 55 -20.63 0.52 -10.27
CA ASP A 55 -20.88 1.66 -9.37
C ASP A 55 -19.66 2.56 -9.21
N ALA A 56 -18.74 2.57 -10.18
CA ALA A 56 -17.46 3.28 -10.08
C ALA A 56 -17.58 4.80 -9.84
N ASP A 57 -18.68 5.42 -10.21
CA ASP A 57 -18.97 6.84 -9.99
C ASP A 57 -19.12 7.22 -8.50
N GLU A 58 -19.38 6.25 -7.63
CA GLU A 58 -19.44 6.49 -6.19
C GLU A 58 -18.12 7.02 -5.60
N ILE A 59 -16.97 6.67 -6.22
CA ILE A 59 -15.64 7.12 -5.76
C ILE A 59 -15.16 8.41 -6.44
N GLU A 60 -15.95 9.07 -7.26
CA GLU A 60 -15.56 10.34 -7.86
C GLU A 60 -15.22 11.39 -6.78
N GLY A 61 -14.07 12.04 -6.95
CA GLY A 61 -13.57 13.05 -6.01
C GLY A 61 -13.13 12.50 -4.65
N LEU A 62 -13.06 11.18 -4.46
CA LEU A 62 -12.50 10.57 -3.25
C LEU A 62 -11.02 10.95 -3.13
N GLY A 63 -10.64 11.67 -2.06
CA GLY A 63 -9.29 12.14 -1.81
C GLY A 63 -8.54 11.32 -0.78
N LEU A 64 -7.22 11.48 -0.74
CA LEU A 64 -6.34 10.70 0.14
C LEU A 64 -6.63 10.95 1.63
N THR A 65 -6.97 12.18 2.01
CA THR A 65 -7.31 12.49 3.41
C THR A 65 -8.51 11.68 3.88
N GLU A 66 -9.59 11.62 3.10
CA GLU A 66 -10.78 10.84 3.44
C GLU A 66 -10.47 9.35 3.56
N ILE A 67 -9.58 8.83 2.68
CA ILE A 67 -9.16 7.43 2.74
C ILE A 67 -8.36 7.15 4.01
N VAL A 68 -7.40 8.02 4.37
CA VAL A 68 -6.59 7.84 5.57
C VAL A 68 -7.43 7.94 6.84
N ASP A 69 -8.35 8.91 6.90
CA ASP A 69 -9.25 9.10 8.05
C ASP A 69 -10.17 7.88 8.23
N HIS A 70 -10.66 7.28 7.15
CA HIS A 70 -11.44 6.05 7.18
C HIS A 70 -10.65 4.86 7.80
N TYR A 71 -9.36 4.70 7.46
CA TYR A 71 -8.53 3.65 8.08
C TYR A 71 -8.20 3.97 9.54
N GLU A 72 -8.01 5.24 9.89
CA GLU A 72 -7.82 5.68 11.27
C GLU A 72 -9.02 5.29 12.15
N GLU A 73 -10.26 5.57 11.68
CA GLU A 73 -11.49 5.17 12.38
C GLU A 73 -11.58 3.64 12.58
N GLN A 74 -11.17 2.86 11.59
CA GLN A 74 -11.19 1.39 11.71
C GLN A 74 -10.12 0.88 12.68
N ILE A 75 -8.94 1.50 12.70
CA ILE A 75 -7.87 1.16 13.66
C ILE A 75 -8.29 1.50 15.08
N ASP A 76 -8.92 2.66 15.29
CA ASP A 76 -9.41 3.11 16.60
C ASP A 76 -10.51 2.19 17.17
N ALA A 77 -11.22 1.46 16.31
CA ALA A 77 -12.23 0.49 16.71
C ALA A 77 -11.63 -0.87 17.18
N LEU A 78 -10.32 -1.09 17.01
CA LEU A 78 -9.65 -2.31 17.44
C LEU A 78 -9.22 -2.23 18.90
N ASP A 79 -9.25 -3.36 19.61
CA ASP A 79 -8.81 -3.44 21.01
C ASP A 79 -7.30 -3.24 21.20
N GLN A 80 -6.51 -3.40 20.13
CA GLN A 80 -5.06 -3.20 20.13
C GLN A 80 -4.56 -2.72 18.76
N PRO A 81 -3.44 -1.95 18.72
CA PRO A 81 -2.88 -1.45 17.48
C PRO A 81 -2.51 -2.60 16.51
N PRO A 82 -2.94 -2.55 15.23
CA PRO A 82 -2.64 -3.58 14.24
C PRO A 82 -1.21 -3.47 13.70
N VAL A 83 -0.74 -4.56 13.06
CA VAL A 83 0.27 -4.49 12.01
C VAL A 83 -0.41 -3.95 10.74
N LEU A 84 0.23 -3.03 10.06
CA LEU A 84 -0.28 -2.43 8.81
C LEU A 84 0.58 -2.91 7.64
N ILE A 85 -0.04 -3.50 6.61
CA ILE A 85 0.66 -3.85 5.36
C ILE A 85 -0.08 -3.18 4.21
N GLY A 86 0.60 -2.31 3.45
CA GLY A 86 0.00 -1.58 2.35
C GLY A 86 0.78 -1.73 1.05
N HIS A 87 0.08 -1.71 -0.08
CA HIS A 87 0.66 -1.76 -1.42
C HIS A 87 0.41 -0.47 -2.18
N SER A 88 1.42 0.06 -2.85
CA SER A 88 1.30 1.25 -3.70
C SER A 88 0.75 2.46 -2.91
N PHE A 89 -0.40 3.03 -3.27
CA PHE A 89 -1.08 4.04 -2.44
C PHE A 89 -1.40 3.52 -1.04
N GLY A 90 -1.74 2.23 -0.89
CA GLY A 90 -1.89 1.60 0.42
C GLY A 90 -0.59 1.64 1.24
N GLY A 91 0.57 1.53 0.59
CA GLY A 91 1.88 1.71 1.23
C GLY A 91 2.11 3.15 1.72
N LEU A 92 1.73 4.15 0.92
CA LEU A 92 1.72 5.56 1.35
C LEU A 92 0.76 5.79 2.52
N ILE A 93 -0.43 5.16 2.49
CA ILE A 93 -1.39 5.23 3.60
C ILE A 93 -0.79 4.64 4.88
N VAL A 94 -0.06 3.52 4.79
CA VAL A 94 0.68 2.96 5.94
C VAL A 94 1.67 3.99 6.49
N GLU A 95 2.47 4.64 5.64
CA GLU A 95 3.42 5.67 6.09
C GLU A 95 2.70 6.84 6.80
N LEU A 96 1.56 7.30 6.26
CA LEU A 96 0.74 8.37 6.85
C LEU A 96 0.12 7.97 8.18
N LEU A 97 -0.40 6.74 8.30
CA LEU A 97 -0.97 6.22 9.54
C LEU A 97 0.10 6.05 10.63
N LEU A 98 1.30 5.54 10.29
CA LEU A 98 2.41 5.47 11.23
C LEU A 98 2.86 6.86 11.69
N ASP A 99 2.85 7.86 10.81
CA ASP A 99 3.18 9.26 11.14
C ASP A 99 2.16 9.89 12.11
N ARG A 100 0.90 9.43 12.06
CA ARG A 100 -0.16 9.75 13.04
C ARG A 100 -0.08 8.93 14.34
N GLY A 101 0.91 8.05 14.48
CA GLY A 101 1.08 7.17 15.64
C GLY A 101 0.18 5.94 15.64
N MET A 102 -0.45 5.62 14.51
CA MET A 102 -1.29 4.44 14.36
C MET A 102 -0.47 3.19 14.07
N GLY A 103 -0.94 2.02 14.52
CA GLY A 103 -0.30 0.73 14.27
C GLY A 103 0.91 0.44 15.17
N ARG A 104 1.33 -0.83 15.20
CA ARG A 104 2.48 -1.32 15.97
C ARG A 104 3.70 -1.64 15.13
N ALA A 105 3.52 -1.83 13.84
CA ALA A 105 4.54 -1.97 12.80
C ALA A 105 3.87 -1.70 11.45
N GLY A 106 4.63 -1.22 10.46
CA GLY A 106 4.13 -1.00 9.10
C GLY A 106 5.03 -1.62 8.05
N VAL A 107 4.42 -2.11 6.98
CA VAL A 107 5.09 -2.61 5.78
C VAL A 107 4.50 -1.91 4.56
N ALA A 108 5.35 -1.24 3.79
CA ALA A 108 4.97 -0.51 2.59
C ALA A 108 5.57 -1.20 1.36
N LEU A 109 4.73 -1.95 0.62
CA LEU A 109 5.12 -2.66 -0.60
C LEU A 109 5.03 -1.72 -1.80
N SER A 110 6.15 -1.43 -2.45
CA SER A 110 6.24 -0.48 -3.58
C SER A 110 5.41 0.79 -3.34
N PRO A 111 5.63 1.53 -2.21
CA PRO A 111 4.75 2.61 -1.81
C PRO A 111 4.77 3.79 -2.77
N ALA A 112 3.59 4.35 -3.06
CA ALA A 112 3.49 5.61 -3.77
C ALA A 112 4.27 6.70 -3.01
N PRO A 113 5.03 7.58 -3.73
CA PRO A 113 5.95 8.48 -3.06
C PRO A 113 5.23 9.60 -2.29
N PRO A 114 5.58 9.83 -1.01
CA PRO A 114 5.12 10.99 -0.26
C PRO A 114 5.77 12.28 -0.76
N LYS A 115 5.27 13.43 -0.29
CA LYS A 115 5.89 14.74 -0.53
C LYS A 115 7.39 14.72 -0.19
N GLY A 116 8.19 15.37 -1.02
CA GLY A 116 9.66 15.46 -0.85
C GLY A 116 10.46 14.45 -1.65
N ILE A 117 9.80 13.54 -2.36
CA ILE A 117 10.39 12.67 -3.37
C ILE A 117 10.24 13.37 -4.73
N LEU A 118 11.35 13.86 -5.29
CA LEU A 118 11.32 14.73 -6.49
C LEU A 118 11.63 14.00 -7.80
N VAL A 119 12.04 12.73 -7.74
CA VAL A 119 12.42 11.95 -8.92
C VAL A 119 11.25 11.08 -9.34
N LEU A 120 10.72 11.36 -10.54
CA LEU A 120 9.71 10.52 -11.20
C LEU A 120 10.36 9.83 -12.41
N PRO A 121 10.65 8.54 -12.33
CA PRO A 121 11.15 7.77 -13.46
C PRO A 121 10.18 7.83 -14.65
N PHE A 122 10.69 7.69 -15.87
CA PHE A 122 9.85 7.71 -17.08
C PHE A 122 8.78 6.62 -17.05
N SER A 123 9.12 5.43 -16.52
CA SER A 123 8.15 4.33 -16.35
C SER A 123 6.98 4.72 -15.45
N SER A 124 7.27 5.39 -14.33
CA SER A 124 6.23 5.90 -13.40
C SER A 124 5.34 6.94 -14.06
N LEU A 125 5.92 7.88 -14.82
CA LEU A 125 5.14 8.87 -15.57
C LEU A 125 4.24 8.21 -16.61
N LYS A 126 4.73 7.18 -17.31
CA LYS A 126 3.93 6.42 -18.27
C LYS A 126 2.82 5.63 -17.55
N ALA A 127 3.10 4.98 -16.41
CA ALA A 127 2.11 4.26 -15.63
C ALA A 127 1.01 5.19 -15.06
N ALA A 128 1.37 6.42 -14.66
CA ALA A 128 0.41 7.41 -14.15
C ALA A 128 -0.30 8.22 -15.25
N SER A 129 0.09 8.06 -16.53
CA SER A 129 -0.46 8.87 -17.63
C SER A 129 -1.98 8.74 -17.82
N PRO A 130 -2.64 7.59 -17.57
CA PRO A 130 -4.10 7.49 -17.64
C PRO A 130 -4.81 8.51 -16.74
N ALA A 131 -4.23 8.83 -15.59
CA ALA A 131 -4.74 9.84 -14.67
C ALA A 131 -4.26 11.26 -15.08
N LEU A 132 -2.94 11.48 -15.10
CA LEU A 132 -2.35 12.81 -15.15
C LEU A 132 -2.40 13.49 -16.52
N ALA A 133 -2.52 12.73 -17.62
CA ALA A 133 -2.61 13.32 -18.97
C ALA A 133 -4.00 13.92 -19.29
N HIS A 134 -4.99 13.73 -18.44
CA HIS A 134 -6.37 14.16 -18.65
C HIS A 134 -6.87 15.05 -17.50
N PRO A 135 -6.67 16.37 -17.52
CA PRO A 135 -7.09 17.26 -16.44
C PRO A 135 -8.58 17.18 -16.08
N SER A 136 -9.44 16.78 -17.03
CA SER A 136 -10.88 16.54 -16.78
C SER A 136 -11.15 15.36 -15.82
N ARG A 137 -10.18 14.48 -15.63
CA ARG A 137 -10.28 13.34 -14.70
C ARG A 137 -9.86 13.66 -13.26
N TRP A 138 -9.53 14.90 -12.96
CA TRP A 138 -9.09 15.26 -11.60
C TRP A 138 -10.08 14.80 -10.53
N HIS A 139 -11.36 15.14 -10.70
CA HIS A 139 -12.43 14.70 -9.78
C HIS A 139 -13.24 13.53 -10.32
N GLY A 140 -12.91 13.02 -11.50
CA GLY A 140 -13.60 11.93 -12.16
C GLY A 140 -12.88 10.59 -12.04
N LEU A 141 -13.32 9.65 -12.85
CA LEU A 141 -12.80 8.28 -12.86
C LEU A 141 -11.64 8.10 -13.83
N VAL A 142 -10.72 7.23 -13.43
CA VAL A 142 -9.58 6.80 -14.23
C VAL A 142 -9.62 5.27 -14.37
N PRO A 143 -10.27 4.73 -15.40
CA PRO A 143 -10.14 3.31 -15.72
C PRO A 143 -8.78 3.03 -16.37
N LEU A 144 -8.27 1.82 -16.19
CA LEU A 144 -7.12 1.30 -16.95
C LEU A 144 -7.59 0.37 -18.06
N THR A 145 -6.94 0.43 -19.20
CA THR A 145 -7.01 -0.62 -20.22
C THR A 145 -6.16 -1.81 -19.79
N LEU A 146 -6.39 -3.00 -20.42
CA LEU A 146 -5.55 -4.17 -20.20
C LEU A 146 -4.06 -3.88 -20.50
N GLU A 147 -3.76 -3.09 -21.54
CA GLU A 147 -2.39 -2.73 -21.90
C GLU A 147 -1.73 -1.86 -20.81
N GLU A 148 -2.43 -0.86 -20.30
CA GLU A 148 -1.96 0.03 -19.23
C GLU A 148 -1.76 -0.72 -17.92
N PHE A 149 -2.69 -1.60 -17.55
CA PHE A 149 -2.55 -2.46 -16.38
C PHE A 149 -1.39 -3.44 -16.52
N THR A 150 -1.25 -4.08 -17.70
CA THR A 150 -0.13 -5.00 -17.96
C THR A 150 1.20 -4.25 -17.82
N TYR A 151 1.32 -3.07 -18.43
CA TYR A 151 2.53 -2.28 -18.35
C TYR A 151 2.87 -1.86 -16.91
N GLY A 152 1.89 -1.32 -16.18
CA GLY A 152 2.12 -0.73 -14.87
C GLY A 152 2.22 -1.75 -13.73
N PHE A 153 1.44 -2.83 -13.79
CA PHE A 153 1.23 -3.70 -12.63
C PHE A 153 1.82 -5.10 -12.78
N VAL A 154 1.74 -5.70 -13.97
CA VAL A 154 2.04 -7.13 -14.20
C VAL A 154 2.94 -7.35 -15.43
N ASN A 155 3.86 -6.43 -15.70
CA ASN A 155 4.73 -6.43 -16.88
C ASN A 155 5.65 -7.65 -17.00
N THR A 156 5.77 -8.47 -15.97
CA THR A 156 6.53 -9.74 -15.98
C THR A 156 5.67 -10.98 -16.19
N PHE A 157 4.34 -10.82 -16.25
CA PHE A 157 3.40 -11.91 -16.43
C PHE A 157 3.32 -12.35 -17.90
N SER A 158 2.89 -13.59 -18.14
CA SER A 158 2.48 -14.00 -19.48
C SER A 158 1.26 -13.19 -19.93
N PRO A 159 0.99 -13.03 -21.25
CA PRO A 159 -0.20 -12.32 -21.71
C PRO A 159 -1.51 -12.92 -21.17
N GLU A 160 -1.56 -14.23 -20.98
CA GLU A 160 -2.72 -14.94 -20.42
C GLU A 160 -2.91 -14.61 -18.94
N ASP A 161 -1.83 -14.71 -18.14
CA ASP A 161 -1.85 -14.38 -16.71
C ASP A 161 -2.15 -12.89 -16.48
N ALA A 162 -1.60 -12.00 -17.31
CA ALA A 162 -1.86 -10.57 -17.24
C ALA A 162 -3.34 -10.25 -17.48
N LYS A 163 -3.96 -10.90 -18.47
CA LYS A 163 -5.39 -10.77 -18.73
C LYS A 163 -6.22 -11.29 -17.56
N ALA A 164 -5.89 -12.46 -17.03
CA ALA A 164 -6.59 -13.04 -15.88
C ALA A 164 -6.47 -12.13 -14.63
N ALA A 165 -5.29 -11.57 -14.37
CA ALA A 165 -5.08 -10.62 -13.28
C ALA A 165 -5.89 -9.33 -13.48
N TYR A 166 -5.92 -8.78 -14.70
CA TYR A 166 -6.74 -7.62 -15.03
C TYR A 166 -8.23 -7.86 -14.79
N GLU A 167 -8.75 -8.99 -15.27
CA GLU A 167 -10.16 -9.35 -15.11
C GLU A 167 -10.52 -9.56 -13.63
N LYS A 168 -9.59 -10.09 -12.84
CA LYS A 168 -9.80 -10.42 -11.43
C LYS A 168 -9.65 -9.23 -10.49
N TYR A 169 -8.73 -8.29 -10.75
CA TYR A 169 -8.33 -7.29 -9.75
C TYR A 169 -8.54 -5.84 -10.18
N ALA A 170 -8.49 -5.53 -11.48
CA ALA A 170 -8.50 -4.13 -11.92
C ALA A 170 -9.90 -3.52 -11.79
N VAL A 171 -9.97 -2.37 -11.11
CA VAL A 171 -11.19 -1.55 -10.98
C VAL A 171 -10.88 -0.11 -11.38
N PRO A 172 -11.86 0.71 -11.80
CA PRO A 172 -11.65 2.15 -11.99
C PRO A 172 -11.24 2.81 -10.67
N GLU A 173 -10.51 3.94 -10.76
CA GLU A 173 -10.06 4.66 -9.57
C GLU A 173 -10.40 6.14 -9.65
N THR A 174 -10.46 6.80 -8.49
CA THR A 174 -10.60 8.26 -8.41
C THR A 174 -9.36 8.96 -8.97
N GLY A 175 -9.55 9.98 -9.79
CA GLY A 175 -8.44 10.82 -10.26
C GLY A 175 -7.81 11.67 -9.17
N GLN A 176 -8.58 12.03 -8.14
CA GLN A 176 -8.20 12.96 -7.08
C GLN A 176 -6.86 12.61 -6.44
N ILE A 177 -6.65 11.35 -6.02
CA ILE A 177 -5.42 10.92 -5.33
C ILE A 177 -4.16 11.07 -6.20
N PHE A 178 -4.28 10.88 -7.53
CA PHE A 178 -3.14 11.02 -8.44
C PHE A 178 -2.73 12.48 -8.60
N TYR A 179 -3.69 13.41 -8.61
CA TYR A 179 -3.40 14.84 -8.63
C TYR A 179 -2.84 15.31 -7.30
N GLU A 180 -3.37 14.84 -6.17
CA GLU A 180 -2.83 15.12 -4.83
C GLU A 180 -1.38 14.64 -4.70
N ALA A 181 -1.04 13.44 -5.18
CA ALA A 181 0.31 12.92 -5.18
C ALA A 181 1.21 13.59 -6.22
N GLY A 182 0.74 13.75 -7.46
CA GLY A 182 1.52 14.31 -8.57
C GLY A 182 1.92 15.76 -8.35
N PHE A 183 1.09 16.56 -7.69
CA PHE A 183 1.34 17.96 -7.39
C PHE A 183 1.76 18.23 -5.94
N ALA A 184 1.98 17.19 -5.12
CA ALA A 184 2.32 17.29 -3.71
C ALA A 184 3.49 18.26 -3.41
N ASN A 185 4.52 18.22 -4.23
CA ASN A 185 5.71 19.05 -4.05
C ASN A 185 5.50 20.56 -4.33
N PHE A 186 4.35 20.93 -4.92
CA PHE A 186 3.96 22.32 -5.17
C PHE A 186 3.01 22.87 -4.09
N HIS A 187 2.55 22.04 -3.16
CA HIS A 187 1.67 22.42 -2.07
C HIS A 187 2.41 22.45 -0.72
N LEU A 188 2.04 23.41 0.13
CA LEU A 188 2.70 23.58 1.43
C LEU A 188 2.42 22.39 2.37
N HIS A 189 1.16 21.95 2.45
CA HIS A 189 0.71 20.81 3.25
C HIS A 189 -0.22 19.91 2.43
N PRO A 190 0.34 19.08 1.52
CA PRO A 190 -0.48 18.15 0.74
C PRO A 190 -0.87 16.92 1.59
N PRO A 191 -1.93 16.20 1.22
CA PRO A 191 -2.34 14.97 1.90
C PRO A 191 -1.27 13.87 1.97
N THR A 192 -0.25 13.93 1.13
CA THR A 192 0.86 12.98 1.06
C THR A 192 2.05 13.35 1.93
N GLU A 193 1.93 14.36 2.81
CA GLU A 193 3.05 14.81 3.64
C GLU A 193 3.28 13.86 4.81
N VAL A 194 4.50 13.34 4.96
CA VAL A 194 4.97 12.56 6.11
C VAL A 194 6.15 13.24 6.79
N HIS A 195 6.26 13.06 8.10
CA HIS A 195 7.36 13.62 8.88
C HIS A 195 8.53 12.63 8.96
N PHE A 196 9.36 12.58 7.92
CA PHE A 196 10.49 11.65 7.81
C PHE A 196 11.47 11.64 8.98
N LYS A 197 11.41 12.63 9.88
CA LYS A 197 12.26 12.75 11.06
C LYS A 197 11.52 12.43 12.37
N SER A 198 10.31 11.89 12.27
CA SER A 198 9.54 11.48 13.45
C SER A 198 10.21 10.29 14.11
N ASP A 199 10.65 10.43 15.37
CA ASP A 199 11.33 9.38 16.14
C ASP A 199 10.32 8.51 16.91
N ASN A 200 9.04 8.92 16.97
CA ASN A 200 8.02 8.28 17.79
C ASN A 200 7.10 7.31 17.01
N ARG A 201 7.33 7.13 15.71
CA ARG A 201 6.53 6.19 14.92
C ARG A 201 6.94 4.74 15.17
N ALA A 202 6.02 3.81 14.92
CA ALA A 202 6.31 2.39 14.92
C ALA A 202 7.34 2.00 13.82
N PRO A 203 8.01 0.83 13.93
CA PRO A 203 8.92 0.34 12.89
C PRO A 203 8.27 0.26 11.52
N LEU A 204 9.02 0.59 10.47
CA LEU A 204 8.60 0.59 9.07
C LEU A 204 9.54 -0.26 8.21
N LEU A 205 8.98 -1.17 7.42
CA LEU A 205 9.68 -1.84 6.32
C LEU A 205 9.21 -1.25 5.00
N ILE A 206 10.13 -0.78 4.18
CA ILE A 206 9.86 -0.40 2.78
C ILE A 206 10.36 -1.52 1.88
N VAL A 207 9.50 -2.00 0.99
CA VAL A 207 9.81 -3.09 0.06
C VAL A 207 9.78 -2.57 -1.37
N GLY A 208 10.87 -2.78 -2.12
CA GLY A 208 10.98 -2.48 -3.53
C GLY A 208 10.86 -3.74 -4.40
N ALA A 209 10.37 -3.58 -5.63
CA ALA A 209 10.31 -4.60 -6.66
C ALA A 209 11.16 -4.20 -7.87
N GLU A 210 12.12 -5.05 -8.28
CA GLU A 210 13.12 -4.69 -9.29
C GLU A 210 12.50 -4.34 -10.66
N LYS A 211 11.47 -5.07 -11.08
CA LYS A 211 10.82 -4.88 -12.38
C LYS A 211 9.57 -3.97 -12.33
N ASP A 212 9.38 -3.28 -11.23
CA ASP A 212 8.24 -2.37 -11.06
C ASP A 212 8.35 -1.17 -12.01
N HIS A 213 7.35 -0.99 -12.88
CA HIS A 213 7.25 0.15 -13.76
C HIS A 213 6.52 1.35 -13.13
N THR A 214 5.68 1.11 -12.14
CA THR A 214 4.88 2.15 -11.46
C THR A 214 5.68 2.83 -10.37
N VAL A 215 6.24 2.05 -9.44
CA VAL A 215 7.13 2.54 -8.37
C VAL A 215 8.44 1.73 -8.41
N PRO A 216 9.37 2.03 -9.32
CA PRO A 216 10.64 1.32 -9.41
C PRO A 216 11.36 1.22 -8.07
N ALA A 217 12.07 0.11 -7.83
CA ALA A 217 12.79 -0.14 -6.58
C ALA A 217 13.70 1.04 -6.17
N SER A 218 14.32 1.72 -7.14
CA SER A 218 15.11 2.93 -6.88
C SER A 218 14.32 4.07 -6.25
N LEU A 219 13.01 4.15 -6.50
CA LEU A 219 12.13 5.14 -5.90
C LEU A 219 11.77 4.75 -4.47
N SER A 220 11.44 3.48 -4.23
CA SER A 220 11.23 2.92 -2.88
C SER A 220 12.49 3.06 -2.01
N HIS A 221 13.68 2.81 -2.58
CA HIS A 221 14.95 3.01 -1.88
C HIS A 221 15.19 4.47 -1.49
N LYS A 222 14.83 5.43 -2.38
CA LYS A 222 14.90 6.87 -2.04
C LYS A 222 13.95 7.27 -0.92
N GLN A 223 12.78 6.65 -0.83
CA GLN A 223 11.88 6.86 0.30
C GLN A 223 12.53 6.36 1.59
N TYR A 224 13.10 5.15 1.58
CA TYR A 224 13.87 4.62 2.70
C TYR A 224 14.99 5.56 3.16
N GLU A 225 15.80 6.08 2.23
CA GLU A 225 16.89 7.03 2.54
C GLU A 225 16.40 8.32 3.23
N LYS A 226 15.15 8.75 2.98
CA LYS A 226 14.57 9.93 3.66
C LYS A 226 14.40 9.73 5.16
N TYR A 227 14.15 8.50 5.59
CA TYR A 227 13.99 8.15 7.00
C TYR A 227 15.32 8.00 7.75
N ALA A 228 16.47 8.06 7.09
CA ALA A 228 17.79 7.91 7.70
C ALA A 228 18.13 8.95 8.79
N ARG A 229 17.29 9.97 8.99
CA ARG A 229 17.43 11.01 10.01
C ARG A 229 16.51 10.84 11.21
N SER A 230 15.72 9.76 11.23
CA SER A 230 14.86 9.37 12.33
C SER A 230 15.52 8.24 13.11
N ASP A 231 15.40 8.26 14.43
CA ASP A 231 15.83 7.16 15.32
C ASP A 231 14.81 6.01 15.32
N ALA A 232 13.59 6.23 14.80
CA ALA A 232 12.60 5.17 14.60
C ALA A 232 13.08 4.19 13.52
N ARG A 233 13.04 2.89 13.84
CA ARG A 233 13.53 1.83 12.94
C ARG A 233 12.85 1.88 11.59
N THR A 234 13.66 1.96 10.52
CA THR A 234 13.23 1.77 9.14
C THR A 234 14.17 0.81 8.46
N ASP A 235 13.63 -0.21 7.84
CA ASP A 235 14.38 -1.21 7.08
C ASP A 235 13.96 -1.18 5.60
N TYR A 236 14.80 -1.73 4.72
CA TYR A 236 14.53 -1.85 3.29
C TYR A 236 14.80 -3.28 2.83
N MET A 237 13.89 -3.79 1.99
CA MET A 237 14.07 -5.05 1.26
C MET A 237 13.79 -4.81 -0.22
N GLU A 238 14.47 -5.56 -1.09
CA GLU A 238 14.21 -5.54 -2.54
C GLU A 238 14.09 -6.96 -3.05
N PHE A 239 13.07 -7.20 -3.87
CA PHE A 239 12.86 -8.51 -4.48
C PHE A 239 13.14 -8.46 -5.98
N PRO A 240 14.06 -9.32 -6.46
CA PRO A 240 14.40 -9.41 -7.89
C PRO A 240 13.23 -9.95 -8.70
N ASP A 241 13.19 -9.55 -9.96
CA ASP A 241 12.22 -10.03 -10.97
C ASP A 241 10.72 -9.84 -10.59
N ARG A 242 10.39 -9.00 -9.63
CA ARG A 242 9.01 -8.73 -9.21
C ARG A 242 8.45 -7.47 -9.88
N PRO A 243 7.21 -7.54 -10.41
CA PRO A 243 6.49 -6.39 -10.94
C PRO A 243 5.82 -5.59 -9.80
N HIS A 244 5.08 -4.53 -10.15
CA HIS A 244 4.37 -3.70 -9.18
C HIS A 244 3.39 -4.50 -8.31
N LEU A 245 2.54 -5.34 -8.93
CA LEU A 245 1.56 -6.20 -8.22
C LEU A 245 2.25 -7.46 -7.68
N MET A 246 3.20 -7.25 -6.76
CA MET A 246 4.10 -8.29 -6.26
C MET A 246 3.44 -9.32 -5.33
N MET A 247 2.27 -9.01 -4.74
CA MET A 247 1.57 -9.89 -3.81
C MET A 247 0.69 -10.94 -4.50
N VAL A 248 0.65 -10.92 -5.82
CA VAL A 248 -0.04 -11.94 -6.64
C VAL A 248 0.92 -12.57 -7.65
N GLY A 249 0.53 -13.68 -8.24
CA GLY A 249 1.34 -14.37 -9.23
C GLY A 249 2.49 -15.18 -8.62
N LYS A 250 3.39 -15.64 -9.47
CA LYS A 250 4.47 -16.55 -9.07
C LYS A 250 5.46 -15.88 -8.12
N GLY A 251 5.73 -16.51 -6.97
CA GLY A 251 6.76 -16.11 -6.01
C GLY A 251 6.32 -15.05 -5.02
N TRP A 252 5.02 -14.80 -4.89
CA TRP A 252 4.47 -13.96 -3.84
C TRP A 252 4.79 -14.48 -2.43
N GLU A 253 4.96 -15.80 -2.28
CA GLU A 253 5.30 -16.47 -1.01
C GLU A 253 6.65 -16.02 -0.45
N GLU A 254 7.62 -15.75 -1.34
CA GLU A 254 8.93 -15.25 -0.94
C GLU A 254 8.83 -13.86 -0.30
N ILE A 255 7.97 -13.01 -0.86
CA ILE A 255 7.72 -11.67 -0.34
C ILE A 255 7.00 -11.76 1.01
N ALA A 256 5.92 -12.56 1.09
CA ALA A 256 5.18 -12.78 2.32
C ALA A 256 6.09 -13.33 3.44
N SER A 257 6.96 -14.31 3.12
CA SER A 257 7.92 -14.87 4.07
C SER A 257 8.99 -13.87 4.51
N GLY A 258 9.48 -13.02 3.61
CA GLY A 258 10.42 -11.95 3.95
C GLY A 258 9.81 -10.92 4.90
N VAL A 259 8.56 -10.53 4.63
CA VAL A 259 7.77 -9.62 5.49
C VAL A 259 7.54 -10.25 6.87
N ASP A 260 7.12 -11.50 6.93
CA ASP A 260 6.86 -12.23 8.16
C ASP A 260 8.11 -12.33 9.05
N GLY A 261 9.25 -12.73 8.47
CA GLY A 261 10.52 -12.75 9.20
C GLY A 261 10.96 -11.38 9.74
N TRP A 262 10.65 -10.29 9.02
CA TRP A 262 10.89 -8.94 9.52
C TRP A 262 9.94 -8.60 10.67
N LEU A 263 8.64 -8.92 10.56
CA LEU A 263 7.65 -8.72 11.61
C LEU A 263 8.05 -9.44 12.89
N ASP A 264 8.48 -10.69 12.81
CA ASP A 264 9.01 -11.43 13.96
C ASP A 264 10.14 -10.67 14.67
N SER A 265 11.06 -10.08 13.89
CA SER A 265 12.20 -9.34 14.43
C SER A 265 11.82 -8.07 15.18
N VAL A 266 10.74 -7.40 14.81
CA VAL A 266 10.31 -6.11 15.43
C VAL A 266 9.28 -6.32 16.53
N LEU A 267 8.41 -7.32 16.41
CA LEU A 267 7.37 -7.61 17.41
C LEU A 267 7.95 -8.31 18.64
N ALA A 268 8.93 -9.20 18.47
CA ALA A 268 9.64 -9.83 19.60
C ALA A 268 10.35 -8.79 20.48
N LEU A 269 10.97 -7.76 19.89
CA LEU A 269 11.62 -6.67 20.64
C LEU A 269 10.61 -5.84 21.45
N SER A 270 9.41 -5.65 20.93
CA SER A 270 8.33 -4.92 21.62
C SER A 270 7.78 -5.68 22.83
N GLY A 271 7.84 -7.01 22.83
CA GLY A 271 7.44 -7.90 23.94
C GLY A 271 8.44 -7.90 25.09
N ALA A 272 9.73 -7.82 24.78
CA ALA A 272 10.80 -7.86 25.80
C ALA A 272 10.82 -6.60 26.71
N HIS A 273 10.33 -5.45 26.21
CA HIS A 273 10.26 -4.21 26.99
C HIS A 273 9.07 -4.12 27.96
N ARG A 274 8.10 -5.05 27.90
CA ARG A 274 6.94 -5.09 28.80
C ARG A 274 7.10 -6.05 29.97
N GLY A 275 8.17 -6.84 30.00
CA GLY A 275 8.45 -7.85 31.04
C GLY A 275 9.23 -7.33 32.25
N ASP A 276 9.78 -6.10 32.20
CA ASP A 276 10.67 -5.53 33.23
C ASP A 276 10.09 -4.25 33.90
N ALA A 277 8.77 -4.08 33.94
CA ALA A 277 8.14 -2.95 34.63
C ALA A 277 7.24 -3.38 35.78
#